data_0494a04a8293ef252856fade466ef26f
#
_entry.id   0494a04a8293ef252856fade466ef26f
#
_cell.length_a   1.000
_cell.length_b   1.000
_cell.length_c   1.000
_cell.angle_alpha   90.00
_cell.angle_beta   90.00
_cell.angle_gamma   90.00
#
_symmetry.space_group_name_H-M   'P 1'
#
loop_
_entity.id
_entity.type
_entity.pdbx_description
1 polymer ?
#
loop_
_entity_poly.entity_id
_entity_poly.type
_entity_poly.pdbx_seq_one_letter_code
_entity_poly.pdbx_strand_id
1 'polypeptide(L)'
;GPTNSGKTFHALERLKTAKKGTYLGPLRLLALEVYEKMHDCGVPSTMLTGQECIADDDSRITASTIEMADFSEEYDIAVIDEAQLTADPDRGHCWTKAILGLKAHEIHVCMSPAAESAVTHLIHLCGDSLAICRYQRKTALICEDTPFSFPESVLPGDALVVFSKKSVLDVAGRLEEEGIKASVIYGSLPPEIRRRQMQLFTSGKTKVVVATDAIGM
;
A
#
# COMPACT_ATOMS: atom_id res chain seq x y z
N GLY A 1 -8.01 -4.70 -10.29
CA GLY A 1 -7.21 -5.93 -10.36
C GLY A 1 -6.82 -6.46 -9.00
N PRO A 2 -6.42 -7.74 -8.87
CA PRO A 2 -5.97 -8.32 -7.60
C PRO A 2 -4.66 -7.68 -7.10
N THR A 3 -4.22 -8.05 -5.90
CA THR A 3 -2.91 -7.66 -5.36
C THR A 3 -1.80 -8.19 -6.28
N ASN A 4 -0.68 -7.47 -6.39
CA ASN A 4 0.45 -7.78 -7.27
C ASN A 4 0.08 -7.90 -8.77
N SER A 5 -0.84 -7.05 -9.22
CA SER A 5 -1.23 -6.96 -10.64
C SER A 5 -0.62 -5.75 -11.36
N GLY A 6 0.01 -4.82 -10.63
CA GLY A 6 0.60 -3.60 -11.18
C GLY A 6 -0.39 -2.44 -11.33
N LYS A 7 -1.63 -2.56 -10.83
CA LYS A 7 -2.65 -1.50 -10.94
C LYS A 7 -2.15 -0.16 -10.39
N THR A 8 -1.66 -0.13 -9.15
CA THR A 8 -1.14 1.07 -8.50
C THR A 8 0.13 1.59 -9.20
N PHE A 9 1.00 0.69 -9.67
CA PHE A 9 2.18 1.08 -10.44
C PHE A 9 1.81 1.91 -11.68
N HIS A 10 0.85 1.45 -12.50
CA HIS A 10 0.43 2.19 -13.68
C HIS A 10 -0.23 3.54 -13.34
N ALA A 11 -1.04 3.59 -12.28
CA ALA A 11 -1.62 4.84 -11.80
C ALA A 11 -0.53 5.84 -11.36
N LEU A 12 0.50 5.39 -10.66
CA LEU A 12 1.63 6.22 -10.23
C LEU A 12 2.50 6.69 -11.42
N GLU A 13 2.72 5.84 -12.43
CA GLU A 13 3.42 6.27 -13.66
C GLU A 13 2.65 7.39 -14.37
N ARG A 14 1.33 7.33 -14.36
CA ARG A 14 0.51 8.41 -14.90
C ARG A 14 0.56 9.66 -14.02
N LEU A 15 0.49 9.51 -12.70
CA LEU A 15 0.56 10.61 -11.72
C LEU A 15 1.85 11.44 -11.87
N LYS A 16 2.99 10.82 -12.16
CA LYS A 16 4.26 11.52 -12.39
C LYS A 16 4.20 12.59 -13.48
N THR A 17 3.29 12.47 -14.42
CA THR A 17 3.15 13.42 -15.54
C THR A 17 2.28 14.61 -15.21
N ALA A 18 1.63 14.64 -14.06
CA ALA A 18 0.78 15.75 -13.63
C ALA A 18 1.61 17.01 -13.33
N LYS A 19 1.07 18.18 -13.65
CA LYS A 19 1.58 19.45 -13.15
C LYS A 19 1.15 19.68 -11.70
N LYS A 20 -0.04 19.20 -11.34
CA LYS A 20 -0.56 19.16 -9.98
C LYS A 20 -1.32 17.86 -9.78
N GLY A 21 -0.88 17.02 -8.87
CA GLY A 21 -1.48 15.71 -8.64
C GLY A 21 -1.57 15.32 -7.20
N THR A 22 -2.43 14.33 -6.90
CA THR A 22 -2.54 13.77 -5.55
C THR A 22 -2.65 12.26 -5.58
N TYR A 23 -2.01 11.63 -4.60
CA TYR A 23 -2.18 10.22 -4.25
C TYR A 23 -2.83 10.12 -2.89
N LEU A 24 -3.89 9.35 -2.79
CA LEU A 24 -4.64 9.08 -1.57
C LEU A 24 -4.61 7.59 -1.26
N GLY A 25 -3.96 7.23 -0.17
CA GLY A 25 -3.81 5.83 0.26
C GLY A 25 -4.36 5.55 1.65
N PRO A 26 -4.50 4.26 2.02
CA PRO A 26 -5.06 3.87 3.33
C PRO A 26 -4.12 4.12 4.49
N LEU A 27 -2.81 4.21 4.24
CA LEU A 27 -1.80 4.11 5.26
C LEU A 27 -0.67 5.12 5.05
N ARG A 28 -0.18 5.65 6.17
CA ARG A 28 0.97 6.56 6.20
C ARG A 28 2.20 6.00 5.48
N LEU A 29 2.47 4.70 5.62
CA LEU A 29 3.62 4.08 4.97
C LEU A 29 3.50 4.04 3.46
N LEU A 30 2.31 3.82 2.92
CA LEU A 30 2.10 3.88 1.48
C LEU A 30 2.24 5.32 0.95
N ALA A 31 1.79 6.31 1.70
CA ALA A 31 2.03 7.71 1.35
C ALA A 31 3.53 8.05 1.34
N LEU A 32 4.29 7.56 2.33
CA LEU A 32 5.74 7.72 2.39
C LEU A 32 6.44 7.00 1.22
N GLU A 33 6.05 5.76 0.91
CA GLU A 33 6.61 5.00 -0.21
C GLU A 33 6.37 5.72 -1.56
N VAL A 34 5.18 6.27 -1.75
CA VAL A 34 4.85 7.04 -2.94
C VAL A 34 5.66 8.34 -3.00
N TYR A 35 5.78 9.07 -1.88
CA TYR A 35 6.62 10.26 -1.79
C TYR A 35 8.07 9.94 -2.18
N GLU A 36 8.68 8.92 -1.56
CA GLU A 36 10.06 8.51 -1.85
C GLU A 36 10.23 8.11 -3.32
N LYS A 37 9.29 7.34 -3.87
CA LYS A 37 9.31 6.94 -5.27
C LYS A 37 9.22 8.13 -6.23
N MET A 38 8.40 9.15 -5.92
CA MET A 38 8.33 10.37 -6.70
C MET A 38 9.64 11.15 -6.61
N HIS A 39 10.17 11.32 -5.41
CA HIS A 39 11.45 11.97 -5.14
C HIS A 39 12.61 11.29 -5.89
N ASP A 40 12.73 9.96 -5.83
CA ASP A 40 13.75 9.17 -6.54
C ASP A 40 13.64 9.32 -8.08
N CYS A 41 12.44 9.61 -8.58
CA CYS A 41 12.21 9.91 -10.00
C CYS A 41 12.42 11.39 -10.36
N GLY A 42 12.88 12.23 -9.44
CA GLY A 42 13.07 13.66 -9.66
C GLY A 42 11.76 14.45 -9.78
N VAL A 43 10.67 13.95 -9.21
CA VAL A 43 9.37 14.62 -9.17
C VAL A 43 9.19 15.26 -7.79
N PRO A 44 9.25 16.61 -7.66
CA PRO A 44 9.06 17.30 -6.40
C PRO A 44 7.71 16.97 -5.80
N SER A 45 7.70 16.55 -4.54
CA SER A 45 6.53 15.96 -3.90
C SER A 45 6.38 16.39 -2.44
N THR A 46 5.17 16.28 -1.93
CA THR A 46 4.84 16.47 -0.51
C THR A 46 4.26 15.17 0.03
N MET A 47 4.72 14.71 1.18
CA MET A 47 4.02 13.72 1.99
C MET A 47 3.20 14.43 3.06
N LEU A 48 1.89 14.13 3.10
CA LEU A 48 0.98 14.72 4.08
C LEU A 48 0.18 13.62 4.80
N THR A 49 0.35 13.56 6.10
CA THR A 49 -0.39 12.64 6.98
C THR A 49 -0.89 13.38 8.22
N GLY A 50 -1.79 12.78 8.99
CA GLY A 50 -2.27 13.39 10.23
C GLY A 50 -1.20 13.64 11.31
N GLN A 51 0.03 13.15 11.13
CA GLN A 51 1.11 13.27 12.10
C GLN A 51 2.33 14.01 11.56
N GLU A 52 2.50 14.10 10.24
CA GLU A 52 3.74 14.56 9.63
C GLU A 52 3.48 15.17 8.25
N CYS A 53 4.23 16.21 7.94
CA CYS A 53 4.30 16.80 6.62
C CYS A 53 5.77 16.92 6.21
N ILE A 54 6.13 16.35 5.07
CA ILE A 54 7.45 16.48 4.45
C ILE A 54 7.22 17.03 3.06
N ALA A 55 7.83 18.14 2.71
CA ALA A 55 7.62 18.80 1.43
C ALA A 55 8.94 19.13 0.76
N ASP A 56 9.02 18.85 -0.54
CA ASP A 56 10.06 19.38 -1.42
C ASP A 56 9.69 20.81 -1.86
N ASP A 57 10.69 21.60 -2.22
CA ASP A 57 10.46 22.88 -2.86
C ASP A 57 9.75 22.67 -4.21
N ASP A 58 8.82 23.54 -4.56
CA ASP A 58 8.04 23.47 -5.81
C ASP A 58 7.29 22.14 -6.01
N SER A 59 6.79 21.55 -4.91
CA SER A 59 6.06 20.29 -4.92
C SER A 59 4.87 20.32 -5.89
N ARG A 60 4.81 19.29 -6.76
CA ARG A 60 3.72 19.08 -7.72
C ARG A 60 2.76 17.97 -7.32
N ILE A 61 3.25 17.01 -6.58
CA ILE A 61 2.48 15.82 -6.18
C ILE A 61 2.36 15.79 -4.67
N THR A 62 1.15 15.58 -4.19
CA THR A 62 0.91 15.33 -2.76
C THR A 62 0.57 13.86 -2.55
N ALA A 63 1.41 13.13 -1.82
CA ALA A 63 1.13 11.77 -1.37
C ALA A 63 0.59 11.82 0.06
N SER A 64 -0.65 11.39 0.27
CA SER A 64 -1.30 11.52 1.57
C SER A 64 -2.14 10.30 1.96
N THR A 65 -2.50 10.24 3.23
CA THR A 65 -3.56 9.33 3.66
C THR A 65 -4.91 9.87 3.24
N ILE A 66 -5.86 8.97 3.02
CA ILE A 66 -7.20 9.30 2.47
C ILE A 66 -7.94 10.35 3.30
N GLU A 67 -7.72 10.40 4.62
CA GLU A 67 -8.32 11.37 5.53
C GLU A 67 -7.83 12.80 5.30
N MET A 68 -6.66 12.95 4.68
CA MET A 68 -6.02 14.23 4.40
C MET A 68 -6.35 14.76 3.01
N ALA A 69 -7.33 14.16 2.32
CA ALA A 69 -7.75 14.60 1.00
C ALA A 69 -8.24 16.05 1.01
N ASP A 70 -7.66 16.88 0.15
CA ASP A 70 -8.06 18.28 -0.01
C ASP A 70 -9.08 18.40 -1.15
N PHE A 71 -10.30 18.81 -0.81
CA PHE A 71 -11.42 18.98 -1.74
C PHE A 71 -11.57 20.43 -2.26
N SER A 72 -10.76 21.36 -1.73
CA SER A 72 -10.73 22.75 -2.20
C SER A 72 -9.89 22.93 -3.45
N GLU A 73 -8.89 22.05 -3.62
CA GLU A 73 -7.94 22.08 -4.71
C GLU A 73 -8.45 21.38 -5.98
N GLU A 74 -7.94 21.81 -7.12
CA GLU A 74 -8.15 21.16 -8.42
C GLU A 74 -6.84 20.50 -8.87
N TYR A 75 -6.94 19.25 -9.35
CA TYR A 75 -5.82 18.44 -9.76
C TYR A 75 -5.89 18.08 -11.25
N ASP A 76 -4.73 17.93 -11.90
CA ASP A 76 -4.70 17.32 -13.23
C ASP A 76 -4.98 15.81 -13.11
N ILE A 77 -4.30 15.15 -12.17
CA ILE A 77 -4.40 13.71 -11.96
C ILE A 77 -4.50 13.40 -10.47
N ALA A 78 -5.46 12.55 -10.12
CA ALA A 78 -5.60 12.00 -8.78
C ALA A 78 -5.54 10.46 -8.79
N VAL A 79 -4.96 9.89 -7.76
CA VAL A 79 -4.96 8.44 -7.53
C VAL A 79 -5.61 8.16 -6.18
N ILE A 80 -6.69 7.37 -6.19
CA ILE A 80 -7.37 6.85 -4.99
C ILE A 80 -7.04 5.37 -4.92
N ASP A 81 -6.19 4.98 -3.97
CA ASP A 81 -5.72 3.60 -3.86
C ASP A 81 -6.52 2.79 -2.83
N GLU A 82 -6.51 1.47 -3.01
CA GLU A 82 -7.20 0.49 -2.15
C GLU A 82 -8.70 0.81 -1.94
N ALA A 83 -9.40 1.21 -3.02
CA ALA A 83 -10.80 1.67 -2.95
C ALA A 83 -11.81 0.58 -2.55
N GLN A 84 -11.43 -0.70 -2.41
CA GLN A 84 -12.27 -1.70 -1.73
C GLN A 84 -12.51 -1.37 -0.25
N LEU A 85 -11.70 -0.48 0.33
CA LEU A 85 -11.90 0.01 1.69
C LEU A 85 -13.12 0.96 1.82
N THR A 86 -13.83 1.28 0.74
CA THR A 86 -15.19 1.85 0.83
C THR A 86 -16.12 0.98 1.68
N ALA A 87 -15.87 -0.33 1.77
CA ALA A 87 -16.62 -1.26 2.61
C ALA A 87 -16.20 -1.28 4.08
N ASP A 88 -15.14 -0.56 4.45
CA ASP A 88 -14.68 -0.47 5.85
C ASP A 88 -15.70 0.29 6.70
N PRO A 89 -16.18 -0.30 7.83
CA PRO A 89 -17.25 0.30 8.64
C PRO A 89 -16.85 1.63 9.29
N ASP A 90 -15.57 1.80 9.61
CA ASP A 90 -15.08 2.98 10.32
C ASP A 90 -14.57 4.05 9.37
N ARG A 91 -13.81 3.69 8.35
CA ARG A 91 -13.08 4.60 7.46
C ARG A 91 -13.63 4.68 6.05
N GLY A 92 -14.52 3.78 5.63
CA GLY A 92 -15.01 3.69 4.24
C GLY A 92 -15.62 4.97 3.71
N HIS A 93 -16.18 5.81 4.59
CA HIS A 93 -16.71 7.12 4.25
C HIS A 93 -15.67 8.06 3.63
N CYS A 94 -14.37 7.90 3.98
CA CYS A 94 -13.28 8.72 3.41
C CYS A 94 -13.09 8.41 1.92
N TRP A 95 -13.11 7.12 1.52
CA TRP A 95 -13.05 6.72 0.11
C TRP A 95 -14.29 7.18 -0.66
N THR A 96 -15.47 6.98 -0.10
CA THR A 96 -16.72 7.45 -0.69
C THR A 96 -16.67 8.97 -0.94
N LYS A 97 -16.24 9.74 0.05
CA LYS A 97 -16.09 11.19 -0.06
C LYS A 97 -15.06 11.58 -1.12
N ALA A 98 -13.92 10.87 -1.20
CA ALA A 98 -12.89 11.13 -2.19
C ALA A 98 -13.38 10.84 -3.61
N ILE A 99 -14.08 9.72 -3.83
CA ILE A 99 -14.63 9.35 -5.14
C ILE A 99 -15.69 10.37 -5.59
N LEU A 100 -16.55 10.84 -4.69
CA LEU A 100 -17.67 11.74 -5.03
C LEU A 100 -17.26 13.21 -5.08
N GLY A 101 -16.21 13.63 -4.41
CA GLY A 101 -15.94 15.05 -4.17
C GLY A 101 -14.58 15.57 -4.64
N LEU A 102 -13.65 14.70 -5.03
CA LEU A 102 -12.33 15.15 -5.47
C LEU A 102 -12.43 15.80 -6.85
N LYS A 103 -11.83 16.97 -7.01
CA LYS A 103 -11.81 17.71 -8.26
C LYS A 103 -10.54 17.39 -9.03
N ALA A 104 -10.62 16.60 -10.09
CA ALA A 104 -9.49 16.30 -10.96
C ALA A 104 -9.95 16.05 -12.40
N HIS A 105 -9.08 16.36 -13.36
CA HIS A 105 -9.36 16.06 -14.77
C HIS A 105 -9.32 14.56 -15.05
N GLU A 106 -8.49 13.83 -14.34
CA GLU A 106 -8.33 12.38 -14.46
C GLU A 106 -8.19 11.76 -13.07
N ILE A 107 -9.04 10.78 -12.74
CA ILE A 107 -9.00 10.07 -11.46
C ILE A 107 -8.75 8.58 -11.70
N HIS A 108 -7.65 8.06 -11.16
CA HIS A 108 -7.36 6.63 -11.14
C HIS A 108 -7.83 6.02 -9.83
N VAL A 109 -8.87 5.18 -9.88
CA VAL A 109 -9.36 4.46 -8.71
C VAL A 109 -8.82 3.03 -8.75
N CYS A 110 -7.84 2.74 -7.91
CA CYS A 110 -7.23 1.43 -7.79
C CYS A 110 -7.98 0.58 -6.77
N MET A 111 -8.44 -0.61 -7.18
CA MET A 111 -9.26 -1.47 -6.31
C MET A 111 -9.09 -2.96 -6.62
N SER A 112 -9.49 -3.78 -5.66
CA SER A 112 -9.71 -5.21 -5.88
C SER A 112 -10.98 -5.43 -6.74
N PRO A 113 -11.10 -6.59 -7.43
CA PRO A 113 -12.29 -6.89 -8.23
C PRO A 113 -13.61 -6.86 -7.43
N ALA A 114 -13.57 -7.18 -6.13
CA ALA A 114 -14.75 -7.21 -5.27
C ALA A 114 -15.44 -5.85 -5.13
N ALA A 115 -14.71 -4.74 -5.28
CA ALA A 115 -15.27 -3.39 -5.16
C ALA A 115 -15.76 -2.81 -6.49
N GLU A 116 -15.57 -3.49 -7.62
CA GLU A 116 -15.87 -2.94 -8.95
C GLU A 116 -17.31 -2.41 -9.05
N SER A 117 -18.30 -3.19 -8.60
CA SER A 117 -19.72 -2.79 -8.70
C SER A 117 -20.03 -1.55 -7.85
N ALA A 118 -19.58 -1.53 -6.59
CA ALA A 118 -19.85 -0.41 -5.68
C ALA A 118 -19.17 0.87 -6.15
N VAL A 119 -17.92 0.81 -6.53
CA VAL A 119 -17.15 1.98 -7.00
C VAL A 119 -17.72 2.50 -8.34
N THR A 120 -18.06 1.61 -9.27
CA THR A 120 -18.72 2.00 -10.53
C THR A 120 -20.03 2.73 -10.27
N HIS A 121 -20.82 2.26 -9.31
CA HIS A 121 -22.06 2.94 -8.93
C HIS A 121 -21.79 4.36 -8.41
N LEU A 122 -20.81 4.55 -7.54
CA LEU A 122 -20.43 5.86 -7.03
C LEU A 122 -19.98 6.82 -8.15
N ILE A 123 -19.18 6.34 -9.10
CA ILE A 123 -18.72 7.15 -10.23
C ILE A 123 -19.91 7.56 -11.13
N HIS A 124 -20.85 6.67 -11.38
CA HIS A 124 -22.06 7.00 -12.14
C HIS A 124 -22.93 8.06 -11.44
N LEU A 125 -22.95 8.09 -10.09
CA LEU A 125 -23.64 9.17 -9.35
C LEU A 125 -23.02 10.54 -9.57
N CYS A 126 -21.71 10.62 -9.88
CA CYS A 126 -21.03 11.86 -10.26
C CYS A 126 -21.39 12.31 -11.69
N GLY A 127 -21.93 11.42 -12.52
CA GLY A 127 -22.16 11.67 -13.96
C GLY A 127 -20.88 11.60 -14.79
N ASP A 128 -19.80 11.06 -14.24
CA ASP A 128 -18.49 10.99 -14.89
C ASP A 128 -18.40 9.83 -15.90
N SER A 129 -17.53 10.00 -16.89
CA SER A 129 -17.17 8.93 -17.81
C SER A 129 -16.22 7.94 -17.12
N LEU A 130 -16.40 6.63 -17.38
CA LEU A 130 -15.65 5.57 -16.76
C LEU A 130 -14.98 4.67 -17.79
N ALA A 131 -13.68 4.43 -17.61
CA ALA A 131 -12.92 3.39 -18.30
C ALA A 131 -12.42 2.34 -17.29
N ILE A 132 -12.77 1.07 -17.54
CA ILE A 132 -12.38 -0.04 -16.64
C ILE A 132 -11.17 -0.78 -17.23
N CYS A 133 -10.03 -0.68 -16.54
CA CYS A 133 -8.81 -1.42 -16.85
C CYS A 133 -8.67 -2.63 -15.91
N ARG A 134 -8.74 -3.85 -16.48
CA ARG A 134 -8.60 -5.09 -15.71
C ARG A 134 -7.19 -5.63 -15.80
N TYR A 135 -6.54 -5.76 -14.66
CA TYR A 135 -5.20 -6.31 -14.52
C TYR A 135 -5.27 -7.73 -13.96
N GLN A 136 -4.37 -8.58 -14.42
CA GLN A 136 -4.20 -9.93 -13.89
C GLN A 136 -3.00 -10.00 -12.95
N ARG A 137 -3.04 -10.89 -11.98
CA ARG A 137 -1.92 -11.12 -11.08
C ARG A 137 -0.70 -11.60 -11.85
N LYS A 138 0.46 -11.00 -11.58
CA LYS A 138 1.71 -11.37 -12.27
C LYS A 138 2.25 -12.73 -11.83
N THR A 139 2.01 -13.13 -10.58
CA THR A 139 2.48 -14.37 -9.99
C THR A 139 1.28 -15.17 -9.49
N ALA A 140 1.18 -16.42 -9.86
CA ALA A 140 0.12 -17.31 -9.36
C ALA A 140 0.22 -17.47 -7.83
N LEU A 141 -0.95 -17.56 -7.17
CA LEU A 141 -1.03 -18.06 -5.81
C LEU A 141 -1.29 -19.55 -5.88
N ILE A 142 -0.45 -20.32 -5.21
CA ILE A 142 -0.59 -21.75 -5.05
C ILE A 142 -0.86 -22.01 -3.57
N CYS A 143 -1.96 -22.69 -3.28
CA CYS A 143 -2.23 -23.19 -1.94
C CYS A 143 -1.62 -24.58 -1.84
N GLU A 144 -0.78 -24.82 -0.85
CA GLU A 144 -0.24 -26.13 -0.59
C GLU A 144 -1.29 -27.01 0.12
N ASP A 145 -1.41 -28.27 -0.31
CA ASP A 145 -2.33 -29.23 0.29
C ASP A 145 -1.76 -29.91 1.55
N THR A 146 -0.44 -29.76 1.78
CA THR A 146 0.24 -30.32 2.95
C THR A 146 0.13 -29.37 4.14
N PRO A 147 -0.20 -29.88 5.35
CA PRO A 147 -0.24 -29.05 6.55
C PRO A 147 1.15 -28.47 6.85
N PHE A 148 1.18 -27.18 7.18
CA PHE A 148 2.39 -26.51 7.64
C PHE A 148 2.68 -26.92 9.11
N SER A 149 3.86 -27.48 9.36
CA SER A 149 4.37 -27.82 10.70
C SER A 149 5.47 -26.85 11.10
N PHE A 150 5.31 -26.20 12.24
CA PHE A 150 6.29 -25.25 12.75
C PHE A 150 7.14 -25.88 13.86
N PRO A 151 8.47 -25.78 13.83
CA PRO A 151 9.30 -25.06 12.86
C PRO A 151 9.78 -25.88 11.64
N GLU A 152 9.47 -27.17 11.58
CA GLU A 152 10.07 -28.16 10.67
C GLU A 152 9.82 -27.87 9.18
N SER A 153 8.68 -27.25 8.86
CA SER A 153 8.32 -26.90 7.47
C SER A 153 8.86 -25.55 7.01
N VAL A 154 9.59 -24.80 7.88
CA VAL A 154 10.07 -23.46 7.56
C VAL A 154 11.24 -23.54 6.57
N LEU A 155 11.12 -22.86 5.45
CA LEU A 155 12.12 -22.83 4.39
C LEU A 155 12.73 -21.42 4.21
N PRO A 156 13.96 -21.32 3.69
CA PRO A 156 14.52 -20.04 3.29
C PRO A 156 13.65 -19.35 2.24
N GLY A 157 13.30 -18.09 2.49
CA GLY A 157 12.40 -17.30 1.64
C GLY A 157 10.98 -17.17 2.20
N ASP A 158 10.64 -17.93 3.24
CA ASP A 158 9.32 -17.87 3.84
C ASP A 158 9.02 -16.55 4.55
N ALA A 159 7.76 -16.14 4.46
CA ALA A 159 7.18 -15.06 5.24
C ALA A 159 6.11 -15.65 6.19
N LEU A 160 6.41 -15.67 7.48
CA LEU A 160 5.49 -16.14 8.52
C LEU A 160 4.66 -14.97 9.03
N VAL A 161 3.37 -14.94 8.70
CA VAL A 161 2.48 -13.85 9.09
C VAL A 161 1.68 -14.26 10.33
N VAL A 162 1.75 -13.41 11.36
CA VAL A 162 1.06 -13.60 12.65
C VAL A 162 0.31 -12.32 13.05
N PHE A 163 -0.57 -12.41 14.06
CA PHE A 163 -1.55 -11.34 14.33
C PHE A 163 -1.12 -10.33 15.41
N SER A 164 0.06 -10.45 16.00
CA SER A 164 0.51 -9.53 17.03
C SER A 164 2.03 -9.37 17.08
N LYS A 165 2.51 -8.21 17.58
CA LYS A 165 3.93 -7.99 17.88
C LYS A 165 4.50 -9.09 18.78
N LYS A 166 3.74 -9.50 19.82
CA LYS A 166 4.16 -10.55 20.74
C LYS A 166 4.41 -11.85 19.98
N SER A 167 3.45 -12.27 19.14
CA SER A 167 3.59 -13.49 18.33
C SER A 167 4.75 -13.41 17.34
N VAL A 168 5.03 -12.22 16.77
CA VAL A 168 6.22 -12.04 15.89
C VAL A 168 7.49 -12.34 16.67
N LEU A 169 7.65 -11.79 17.88
CA LEU A 169 8.84 -11.99 18.69
C LEU A 169 8.97 -13.43 19.21
N ASP A 170 7.86 -14.04 19.61
CA ASP A 170 7.83 -15.43 20.08
C ASP A 170 8.22 -16.41 18.95
N VAL A 171 7.66 -16.23 17.74
CA VAL A 171 8.02 -17.08 16.58
C VAL A 171 9.45 -16.87 16.16
N ALA A 172 9.94 -15.61 16.11
CA ALA A 172 11.32 -15.31 15.78
C ALA A 172 12.31 -15.91 16.80
N GLY A 173 11.98 -15.85 18.10
CA GLY A 173 12.79 -16.48 19.17
C GLY A 173 12.90 -18.00 19.01
N ARG A 174 11.77 -18.66 18.73
CA ARG A 174 11.78 -20.13 18.48
C ARG A 174 12.58 -20.51 17.23
N LEU A 175 12.54 -19.70 16.17
CA LEU A 175 13.39 -19.91 14.99
C LEU A 175 14.87 -19.74 15.31
N GLU A 176 15.22 -18.79 16.16
CA GLU A 176 16.60 -18.56 16.59
C GLU A 176 17.13 -19.75 17.44
N GLU A 177 16.30 -20.35 18.29
CA GLU A 177 16.63 -21.58 19.03
C GLU A 177 16.97 -22.74 18.08
N GLU A 178 16.33 -22.80 16.92
CA GLU A 178 16.61 -23.76 15.84
C GLU A 178 17.76 -23.32 14.89
N GLY A 179 18.44 -22.21 15.20
CA GLY A 179 19.54 -21.67 14.40
C GLY A 179 19.09 -20.94 13.12
N ILE A 180 17.79 -20.66 12.98
CA ILE A 180 17.23 -19.95 11.83
C ILE A 180 17.12 -18.47 12.15
N LYS A 181 17.96 -17.64 11.51
CA LYS A 181 17.88 -16.18 11.64
C LYS A 181 16.71 -15.61 10.87
N ALA A 182 15.80 -14.93 11.56
CA ALA A 182 14.64 -14.29 10.98
C ALA A 182 14.74 -12.75 11.05
N SER A 183 14.22 -12.07 10.03
CA SER A 183 13.85 -10.64 10.09
C SER A 183 12.50 -10.50 10.75
N VAL A 184 12.27 -9.40 11.47
CA VAL A 184 11.00 -9.15 12.17
C VAL A 184 10.37 -7.83 11.69
N ILE A 185 9.06 -7.86 11.37
CA ILE A 185 8.32 -6.70 10.88
C ILE A 185 6.95 -6.63 11.57
N TYR A 186 6.67 -5.51 12.24
CA TYR A 186 5.37 -5.24 12.86
C TYR A 186 5.06 -3.74 12.86
N GLY A 187 3.78 -3.37 13.00
CA GLY A 187 3.29 -2.01 12.78
C GLY A 187 3.98 -0.90 13.58
N SER A 188 4.38 -1.17 14.84
CA SER A 188 5.06 -0.18 15.70
C SER A 188 6.59 -0.08 15.49
N LEU A 189 7.16 -0.80 14.50
CA LEU A 189 8.58 -0.63 14.17
C LEU A 189 8.80 0.74 13.49
N PRO A 190 9.86 1.49 13.90
CA PRO A 190 10.28 2.67 13.17
C PRO A 190 10.56 2.35 11.69
N PRO A 191 10.25 3.25 10.77
CA PRO A 191 10.43 3.02 9.32
C PRO A 191 11.85 2.59 8.95
N GLU A 192 12.87 3.22 9.51
CA GLU A 192 14.28 2.87 9.28
C GLU A 192 14.62 1.44 9.68
N ILE A 193 14.12 1.00 10.84
CA ILE A 193 14.34 -0.37 11.32
C ILE A 193 13.60 -1.35 10.40
N ARG A 194 12.40 -1.02 9.96
CA ARG A 194 11.64 -1.85 9.02
C ARG A 194 12.39 -2.03 7.69
N ARG A 195 12.90 -0.93 7.10
CA ARG A 195 13.74 -0.99 5.89
C ARG A 195 14.95 -1.90 6.09
N ARG A 196 15.62 -1.75 7.22
CA ARG A 196 16.79 -2.59 7.56
C ARG A 196 16.42 -4.06 7.65
N GLN A 197 15.30 -4.40 8.28
CA GLN A 197 14.82 -5.79 8.37
C GLN A 197 14.50 -6.37 6.98
N MET A 198 13.83 -5.59 6.12
CA MET A 198 13.58 -5.98 4.74
C MET A 198 14.87 -6.18 3.94
N GLN A 199 15.85 -5.29 4.08
CA GLN A 199 17.15 -5.43 3.42
C GLN A 199 17.91 -6.69 3.88
N LEU A 200 17.85 -7.04 5.17
CA LEU A 200 18.43 -8.26 5.67
C LEU A 200 17.81 -9.50 5.04
N PHE A 201 16.48 -9.52 4.89
CA PHE A 201 15.76 -10.60 4.25
C PHE A 201 16.02 -10.67 2.74
N THR A 202 15.85 -9.56 2.01
CA THR A 202 16.05 -9.52 0.56
C THR A 202 17.48 -9.78 0.13
N SER A 203 18.47 -9.44 0.96
CA SER A 203 19.90 -9.78 0.74
C SER A 203 20.26 -11.21 1.15
N GLY A 204 19.34 -11.98 1.71
CA GLY A 204 19.57 -13.36 2.17
C GLY A 204 20.39 -13.49 3.46
N LYS A 205 20.67 -12.37 4.16
CA LYS A 205 21.36 -12.38 5.47
C LYS A 205 20.50 -13.01 6.56
N THR A 206 19.18 -12.80 6.49
CA THR A 206 18.17 -13.58 7.22
C THR A 206 17.43 -14.45 6.24
N LYS A 207 17.08 -15.68 6.66
CA LYS A 207 16.48 -16.68 5.76
C LYS A 207 14.97 -16.60 5.72
N VAL A 208 14.37 -16.06 6.77
CA VAL A 208 12.92 -16.01 6.98
C VAL A 208 12.53 -14.60 7.42
N VAL A 209 11.34 -14.17 7.14
CA VAL A 209 10.73 -12.97 7.75
C VAL A 209 9.52 -13.39 8.59
N VAL A 210 9.44 -12.89 9.81
CA VAL A 210 8.26 -13.04 10.68
C VAL A 210 7.60 -11.67 10.81
N ALA A 211 6.34 -11.57 10.45
CA ALA A 211 5.68 -10.27 10.37
C ALA A 211 4.22 -10.31 10.83
N THR A 212 3.67 -9.14 11.12
CA THR A 212 2.23 -8.93 11.08
C THR A 212 1.80 -8.60 9.64
N ASP A 213 0.54 -8.26 9.43
CA ASP A 213 0.00 -7.67 8.20
C ASP A 213 0.80 -6.43 7.70
N ALA A 214 1.57 -5.80 8.60
CA ALA A 214 2.51 -4.73 8.26
C ALA A 214 3.57 -5.09 7.19
N ILE A 215 3.73 -6.36 6.83
CA ILE A 215 4.61 -6.79 5.73
C ILE A 215 4.06 -6.38 4.35
N GLY A 216 2.76 -6.22 4.24
CA GLY A 216 2.08 -5.85 3.00
C GLY A 216 1.89 -4.35 2.82
N MET A 217 2.45 -3.56 3.73
CA MET A 217 2.28 -2.12 3.81
C MET A 217 3.56 -1.37 3.49
#